data_ba8783251cd482b6e5ffbf8b49501385
#
_entry.id   ba8783251cd482b6e5ffbf8b49501385
#
_cell.length_a   1.000
_cell.length_b   1.000
_cell.length_c   1.000
_cell.angle_alpha   90.00
_cell.angle_beta   90.00
_cell.angle_gamma   90.00
#
_symmetry.space_group_name_H-M   'P 1'
#
loop_
_entity.id
_entity.type
_entity.pdbx_description
1 polymer ?
#
loop_
_entity_poly.entity_id
_entity_poly.type
_entity_poly.pdbx_seq_one_letter_code
_entity_poly.pdbx_strand_id
1 'polypeptide(L)'
;SEEEVVTRDYIQSGKADLVCILVDASQLERSLYMLADFVGIRMPVMLVLNMMDVAEAAGKKIDVTAIEKRLGVPVLGFSAAETERYPEFFKKMVSAIKTPVCLDSGSLREELVGGGELAEKTDDIISRIEAALGDFEYGVCEKIWIAEKLLEKDKLICGVVNEMLPFARKNAIDAILDSEEGRDGGIL
;
A
#
# COMPACT_ATOMS: atom_id res chain seq x y z
N SER A 1 10.76 -8.97 6.60
CA SER A 1 11.24 -10.36 6.39
C SER A 1 11.99 -10.46 5.07
N GLU A 2 12.71 -11.54 4.82
CA GLU A 2 13.39 -11.78 3.52
C GLU A 2 12.37 -11.90 2.38
N GLU A 3 11.22 -12.49 2.65
CA GLU A 3 10.12 -12.66 1.70
C GLU A 3 9.51 -11.32 1.27
N GLU A 4 9.39 -10.37 2.18
CA GLU A 4 8.93 -9.00 1.87
C GLU A 4 9.90 -8.29 0.94
N VAL A 5 11.20 -8.44 1.18
CA VAL A 5 12.25 -7.85 0.30
C VAL A 5 12.15 -8.44 -1.10
N VAL A 6 12.07 -9.78 -1.24
CA VAL A 6 11.94 -10.45 -2.55
C VAL A 6 10.68 -10.01 -3.28
N THR A 7 9.54 -9.91 -2.57
CA THR A 7 8.27 -9.45 -3.16
C THR A 7 8.38 -8.02 -3.64
N ARG A 8 8.95 -7.13 -2.83
CA ARG A 8 9.16 -5.72 -3.17
C ARG A 8 10.08 -5.57 -4.38
N ASP A 9 11.22 -6.26 -4.39
CA ASP A 9 12.18 -6.22 -5.50
C ASP A 9 11.54 -6.70 -6.81
N TYR A 10 10.72 -7.75 -6.75
CA TYR A 10 10.02 -8.25 -7.93
C TYR A 10 9.01 -7.23 -8.46
N ILE A 11 8.22 -6.60 -7.59
CA ILE A 11 7.28 -5.55 -7.95
C ILE A 11 8.03 -4.36 -8.56
N GLN A 12 9.14 -3.92 -7.92
CA GLN A 12 9.97 -2.82 -8.40
C GLN A 12 10.60 -3.10 -9.76
N SER A 13 10.83 -4.36 -10.10
CA SER A 13 11.38 -4.74 -11.41
C SER A 13 10.44 -4.44 -12.59
N GLY A 14 9.16 -4.14 -12.32
CA GLY A 14 8.13 -3.89 -13.35
C GLY A 14 7.80 -5.11 -14.22
N LYS A 15 8.19 -6.33 -13.79
CA LYS A 15 7.96 -7.57 -14.54
C LYS A 15 6.60 -8.21 -14.25
N ALA A 16 5.92 -7.78 -13.20
CA ALA A 16 4.59 -8.27 -12.87
C ALA A 16 3.54 -7.52 -13.70
N ASP A 17 2.58 -8.24 -14.25
CA ASP A 17 1.41 -7.65 -14.94
C ASP A 17 0.27 -7.33 -13.97
N LEU A 18 0.23 -8.01 -12.83
CA LEU A 18 -0.80 -7.89 -11.80
C LEU A 18 -0.25 -8.35 -10.44
N VAL A 19 -0.60 -7.64 -9.41
CA VAL A 19 -0.37 -8.05 -8.01
C VAL A 19 -1.69 -8.56 -7.42
N CYS A 20 -1.73 -9.84 -7.06
CA CYS A 20 -2.86 -10.41 -6.32
C CYS A 20 -2.57 -10.34 -4.82
N ILE A 21 -3.30 -9.50 -4.10
CA ILE A 21 -3.18 -9.36 -2.65
C ILE A 21 -4.18 -10.31 -2.00
N LEU A 22 -3.67 -11.32 -1.27
CA LEU A 22 -4.49 -12.27 -0.55
C LEU A 22 -4.66 -11.83 0.89
N VAL A 23 -5.91 -11.66 1.31
CA VAL A 23 -6.26 -11.29 2.69
C VAL A 23 -7.18 -12.34 3.30
N ASP A 24 -7.06 -12.54 4.60
CA ASP A 24 -7.93 -13.42 5.37
C ASP A 24 -9.27 -12.72 5.68
N ALA A 25 -10.34 -13.18 5.04
CA ALA A 25 -11.68 -12.64 5.22
C ALA A 25 -12.20 -12.85 6.65
N SER A 26 -11.74 -13.88 7.34
CA SER A 26 -12.13 -14.14 8.74
C SER A 26 -11.53 -13.09 9.71
N GLN A 27 -10.46 -12.40 9.30
CA GLN A 27 -9.78 -11.33 10.04
C GLN A 27 -9.62 -10.07 9.17
N LEU A 28 -10.70 -9.68 8.48
CA LEU A 28 -10.66 -8.68 7.40
C LEU A 28 -10.02 -7.35 7.83
N GLU A 29 -10.44 -6.80 8.96
CA GLU A 29 -9.91 -5.51 9.45
C GLU A 29 -8.38 -5.53 9.56
N ARG A 30 -7.83 -6.56 10.21
CA ARG A 30 -6.39 -6.72 10.35
C ARG A 30 -5.69 -6.92 9.00
N SER A 31 -6.29 -7.71 8.13
CA SER A 31 -5.71 -8.05 6.84
C SER A 31 -5.73 -6.89 5.85
N LEU A 32 -6.68 -5.96 5.96
CA LEU A 32 -6.75 -4.78 5.11
C LEU A 32 -5.61 -3.78 5.36
N TYR A 33 -4.97 -3.79 6.52
CA TYR A 33 -3.78 -2.96 6.76
C TYR A 33 -2.64 -3.25 5.76
N MET A 34 -2.56 -4.49 5.25
CA MET A 34 -1.58 -4.82 4.20
C MET A 34 -1.78 -4.02 2.91
N LEU A 35 -3.00 -3.54 2.63
CA LEU A 35 -3.26 -2.73 1.44
C LEU A 35 -2.52 -1.40 1.48
N ALA A 36 -2.28 -0.85 2.67
CA ALA A 36 -1.56 0.41 2.82
C ALA A 36 -0.16 0.36 2.20
N ASP A 37 0.50 -0.81 2.25
CA ASP A 37 1.82 -1.00 1.65
C ASP A 37 1.83 -0.95 0.11
N PHE A 38 0.65 -1.09 -0.52
CA PHE A 38 0.49 -1.05 -1.98
C PHE A 38 -0.11 0.26 -2.49
N VAL A 39 -0.58 1.13 -1.60
CA VAL A 39 -1.07 2.47 -1.96
C VAL A 39 0.12 3.32 -2.44
N GLY A 40 0.03 3.90 -3.63
CA GLY A 40 1.13 4.66 -4.23
C GLY A 40 2.16 3.79 -4.99
N ILE A 41 1.87 2.50 -5.18
CA ILE A 41 2.60 1.65 -6.11
C ILE A 41 1.84 1.59 -7.43
N ARG A 42 2.46 2.04 -8.52
CA ARG A 42 1.86 2.07 -9.88
C ARG A 42 1.88 0.67 -10.53
N MET A 43 1.24 -0.28 -9.86
CA MET A 43 1.06 -1.64 -10.33
C MET A 43 -0.42 -2.03 -10.27
N PRO A 44 -0.94 -2.71 -11.29
CA PRO A 44 -2.30 -3.23 -11.25
C PRO A 44 -2.48 -4.20 -10.08
N VAL A 45 -3.59 -4.05 -9.36
CA VAL A 45 -3.90 -4.83 -8.15
C VAL A 45 -5.24 -5.53 -8.28
N MET A 46 -5.33 -6.73 -7.76
CA MET A 46 -6.56 -7.47 -7.49
C MET A 46 -6.55 -7.95 -6.04
N LEU A 47 -7.62 -7.67 -5.31
CA LEU A 47 -7.78 -8.16 -3.93
C LEU A 47 -8.54 -9.48 -3.92
N VAL A 48 -8.01 -10.46 -3.20
CA VAL A 48 -8.64 -11.76 -2.99
C VAL A 48 -8.94 -11.94 -1.51
N LEU A 49 -10.22 -11.91 -1.16
CA LEU A 49 -10.70 -12.20 0.18
C LEU A 49 -10.78 -13.72 0.34
N ASN A 50 -9.72 -14.33 0.81
CA ASN A 50 -9.65 -15.78 1.04
C ASN A 50 -10.33 -16.16 2.35
N MET A 51 -10.64 -17.42 2.53
CA MET A 51 -11.30 -17.98 3.74
C MET A 51 -12.72 -17.41 3.97
N MET A 52 -13.46 -17.14 2.90
CA MET A 52 -14.85 -16.67 2.98
C MET A 52 -15.76 -17.67 3.71
N ASP A 53 -15.54 -18.97 3.52
CA ASP A 53 -16.21 -20.07 4.23
C ASP A 53 -16.02 -19.96 5.75
N VAL A 54 -14.80 -19.66 6.20
CA VAL A 54 -14.49 -19.48 7.62
C VAL A 54 -15.16 -18.20 8.17
N ALA A 55 -15.15 -17.14 7.40
CA ALA A 55 -15.82 -15.89 7.78
C ALA A 55 -17.35 -16.09 7.93
N GLU A 56 -17.98 -16.78 6.97
CA GLU A 56 -19.41 -17.13 7.04
C GLU A 56 -19.74 -18.04 8.23
N ALA A 57 -18.93 -19.07 8.46
CA ALA A 57 -19.09 -19.96 9.62
C ALA A 57 -18.97 -19.19 10.95
N ALA A 58 -18.19 -18.12 11.00
CA ALA A 58 -18.09 -17.20 12.14
C ALA A 58 -19.22 -16.16 12.21
N GLY A 59 -20.22 -16.23 11.32
CA GLY A 59 -21.36 -15.32 11.27
C GLY A 59 -21.05 -13.93 10.67
N LYS A 60 -19.90 -13.76 10.03
CA LYS A 60 -19.52 -12.51 9.38
C LYS A 60 -20.18 -12.40 8.00
N LYS A 61 -20.74 -11.23 7.73
CA LYS A 61 -21.30 -10.89 6.42
C LYS A 61 -20.37 -9.89 5.73
N ILE A 62 -19.70 -10.32 4.67
CA ILE A 62 -18.76 -9.50 3.92
C ILE A 62 -19.39 -9.13 2.58
N ASP A 63 -19.59 -7.84 2.37
CA ASP A 63 -20.06 -7.30 1.08
C ASP A 63 -18.87 -7.03 0.16
N VAL A 64 -18.54 -8.04 -0.64
CA VAL A 64 -17.44 -7.99 -1.62
C VAL A 64 -17.63 -6.84 -2.62
N THR A 65 -18.87 -6.59 -3.05
CA THR A 65 -19.19 -5.54 -4.03
C THR A 65 -18.98 -4.15 -3.42
N ALA A 66 -19.36 -3.96 -2.17
CA ALA A 66 -19.10 -2.70 -1.47
C ALA A 66 -17.60 -2.44 -1.32
N ILE A 67 -16.82 -3.48 -0.99
CA ILE A 67 -15.35 -3.37 -0.90
C ILE A 67 -14.75 -3.03 -2.27
N GLU A 68 -15.13 -3.73 -3.33
CA GLU A 68 -14.67 -3.48 -4.71
C GLU A 68 -14.95 -2.02 -5.11
N LYS A 69 -16.18 -1.55 -4.87
CA LYS A 69 -16.59 -0.18 -5.17
C LYS A 69 -15.78 0.86 -4.40
N ARG A 70 -15.49 0.57 -3.13
CA ARG A 70 -14.76 1.48 -2.24
C ARG A 70 -13.29 1.58 -2.56
N LEU A 71 -12.64 0.44 -2.84
CA LEU A 71 -11.22 0.38 -3.17
C LEU A 71 -10.91 0.76 -4.62
N GLY A 72 -11.92 0.71 -5.50
CA GLY A 72 -11.74 0.97 -6.94
C GLY A 72 -10.94 -0.10 -7.69
N VAL A 73 -10.59 -1.20 -7.06
CA VAL A 73 -9.84 -2.32 -7.67
C VAL A 73 -10.65 -3.60 -7.68
N PRO A 74 -10.40 -4.55 -8.59
CA PRO A 74 -11.12 -5.83 -8.63
C PRO A 74 -10.98 -6.58 -7.31
N VAL A 75 -12.12 -7.02 -6.75
CA VAL A 75 -12.18 -7.82 -5.51
C VAL A 75 -12.88 -9.14 -5.78
N LEU A 76 -12.32 -10.24 -5.28
CA LEU A 76 -12.93 -11.56 -5.34
C LEU A 76 -13.04 -12.15 -3.93
N GLY A 77 -14.28 -12.53 -3.53
CA GLY A 77 -14.49 -13.40 -2.38
C GLY A 77 -14.25 -14.85 -2.78
N PHE A 78 -13.35 -15.53 -2.08
CA PHE A 78 -12.85 -16.83 -2.48
C PHE A 78 -12.54 -17.71 -1.26
N SER A 79 -12.61 -19.02 -1.43
CA SER A 79 -12.11 -19.99 -0.48
C SER A 79 -11.19 -20.95 -1.23
N ALA A 80 -9.91 -20.90 -0.96
CA ALA A 80 -8.92 -21.71 -1.69
C ALA A 80 -9.12 -23.22 -1.55
N ALA A 81 -9.90 -23.65 -0.56
CA ALA A 81 -10.33 -25.04 -0.39
C ALA A 81 -11.41 -25.47 -1.41
N GLU A 82 -12.12 -24.51 -2.02
CA GLU A 82 -13.18 -24.76 -3.00
C GLU A 82 -12.61 -24.82 -4.42
N THR A 83 -12.07 -25.96 -4.80
CA THR A 83 -11.33 -26.13 -6.08
C THR A 83 -12.21 -25.91 -7.31
N GLU A 84 -13.51 -26.11 -7.22
CA GLU A 84 -14.49 -25.85 -8.28
C GLU A 84 -14.63 -24.38 -8.62
N ARG A 85 -14.21 -23.46 -7.75
CA ARG A 85 -14.25 -22.01 -7.96
C ARG A 85 -12.99 -21.44 -8.60
N TYR A 86 -11.95 -22.22 -8.82
CA TYR A 86 -10.73 -21.75 -9.49
C TYR A 86 -10.97 -21.14 -10.88
N PRO A 87 -11.90 -21.63 -11.72
CA PRO A 87 -12.23 -20.97 -13.00
C PRO A 87 -12.72 -19.52 -12.82
N GLU A 88 -13.47 -19.24 -11.76
CA GLU A 88 -13.92 -17.88 -11.41
C GLU A 88 -12.72 -16.99 -11.06
N PHE A 89 -11.81 -17.48 -10.22
CA PHE A 89 -10.57 -16.79 -9.86
C PHE A 89 -9.74 -16.42 -11.10
N PHE A 90 -9.46 -17.38 -11.97
CA PHE A 90 -8.68 -17.13 -13.18
C PHE A 90 -9.39 -16.16 -14.14
N LYS A 91 -10.72 -16.25 -14.27
CA LYS A 91 -11.49 -15.31 -15.07
C LYS A 91 -11.38 -13.88 -14.55
N LYS A 92 -11.50 -13.67 -13.23
CA LYS A 92 -11.36 -12.35 -12.60
C LYS A 92 -9.93 -11.81 -12.76
N MET A 93 -8.92 -12.67 -12.57
CA MET A 93 -7.50 -12.33 -12.76
C MET A 93 -7.21 -11.87 -14.19
N VAL A 94 -7.65 -12.63 -15.20
CA VAL A 94 -7.49 -12.25 -16.61
C VAL A 94 -8.21 -10.95 -16.93
N SER A 95 -9.38 -10.71 -16.34
CA SER A 95 -10.09 -9.44 -16.47
C SER A 95 -9.31 -8.28 -15.85
N ALA A 96 -8.72 -8.47 -14.68
CA ALA A 96 -7.89 -7.47 -14.01
C ALA A 96 -6.62 -7.11 -14.80
N ILE A 97 -6.01 -8.08 -15.48
CA ILE A 97 -4.87 -7.84 -16.38
C ILE A 97 -5.31 -7.04 -17.62
N LYS A 98 -6.49 -7.33 -18.19
CA LYS A 98 -7.00 -6.65 -19.38
C LYS A 98 -7.46 -5.21 -19.10
N THR A 99 -7.94 -4.96 -17.89
CA THR A 99 -8.40 -3.65 -17.45
C THR A 99 -7.65 -3.30 -16.17
N PRO A 100 -6.35 -2.92 -16.31
CA PRO A 100 -5.48 -2.71 -15.15
C PRO A 100 -5.91 -1.50 -14.34
N VAL A 101 -6.00 -1.67 -13.02
CA VAL A 101 -6.30 -0.61 -12.05
C VAL A 101 -5.30 -0.68 -10.90
N CYS A 102 -4.72 0.45 -10.53
CA CYS A 102 -3.85 0.59 -9.36
C CYS A 102 -4.67 1.06 -8.16
N LEU A 103 -4.16 0.82 -6.96
CA LEU A 103 -4.71 1.44 -5.75
C LEU A 103 -4.40 2.94 -5.78
N ASP A 104 -5.44 3.76 -5.79
CA ASP A 104 -5.30 5.21 -5.81
C ASP A 104 -4.94 5.75 -4.42
N SER A 105 -3.81 6.46 -4.34
CA SER A 105 -3.31 7.05 -3.10
C SER A 105 -4.23 8.16 -2.57
N GLY A 106 -4.90 8.91 -3.44
CA GLY A 106 -5.73 10.03 -3.04
C GLY A 106 -7.01 9.61 -2.33
N SER A 107 -7.77 8.68 -2.93
CA SER A 107 -9.08 8.26 -2.40
C SER A 107 -8.99 7.37 -1.15
N LEU A 108 -7.94 6.53 -1.06
CA LEU A 108 -7.78 5.61 0.07
C LEU A 108 -7.19 6.28 1.29
N ARG A 109 -6.35 7.30 1.10
CA ARG A 109 -5.69 8.00 2.19
C ARG A 109 -6.68 8.78 3.06
N GLU A 110 -7.62 9.51 2.46
CA GLU A 110 -8.67 10.22 3.19
C GLU A 110 -9.50 9.27 4.08
N GLU A 111 -9.66 8.02 3.65
CA GLU A 111 -10.45 7.03 4.37
C GLU A 111 -9.67 6.23 5.42
N LEU A 112 -8.40 5.90 5.15
CA LEU A 112 -7.57 5.09 6.06
C LEU A 112 -6.95 5.90 7.19
N VAL A 113 -6.58 7.17 6.93
CA VAL A 113 -5.92 8.03 7.93
C VAL A 113 -6.95 8.76 8.79
N GLY A 114 -8.21 8.86 8.35
CA GLY A 114 -9.25 9.64 9.02
C GLY A 114 -8.95 11.14 8.96
N GLY A 115 -9.97 11.98 8.85
CA GLY A 115 -9.79 13.42 8.91
C GLY A 115 -9.49 13.89 10.34
N GLY A 116 -8.55 14.81 10.50
CA GLY A 116 -8.22 15.44 11.76
C GLY A 116 -6.87 16.16 11.74
N GLU A 117 -6.59 16.92 12.79
CA GLU A 117 -5.37 17.73 12.89
C GLU A 117 -4.07 16.91 12.72
N LEU A 118 -4.07 15.64 13.15
CA LEU A 118 -2.94 14.73 12.97
C LEU A 118 -2.75 14.31 11.51
N ALA A 119 -3.82 14.07 10.79
CA ALA A 119 -3.78 13.74 9.36
C ALA A 119 -3.26 14.92 8.54
N GLU A 120 -3.76 16.13 8.80
CA GLU A 120 -3.29 17.36 8.12
C GLU A 120 -1.79 17.61 8.37
N LYS A 121 -1.30 17.38 9.58
CA LYS A 121 0.13 17.49 9.89
C LYS A 121 0.97 16.46 9.15
N THR A 122 0.50 15.21 9.09
CA THR A 122 1.19 14.13 8.37
C THR A 122 1.24 14.46 6.87
N ASP A 123 0.17 15.00 6.30
CA ASP A 123 0.09 15.39 4.90
C ASP A 123 1.05 16.55 4.57
N ASP A 124 1.19 17.53 5.48
CA ASP A 124 2.18 18.60 5.33
C ASP A 124 3.61 18.05 5.29
N ILE A 125 3.94 17.17 6.24
CA ILE A 125 5.27 16.55 6.31
C ILE A 125 5.58 15.77 5.03
N ILE A 126 4.65 14.94 4.58
CA ILE A 126 4.81 14.15 3.36
C ILE A 126 4.99 15.05 2.15
N SER A 127 4.19 16.10 2.02
CA SER A 127 4.32 17.06 0.92
C SER A 127 5.69 17.75 0.90
N ARG A 128 6.24 18.06 2.06
CA ARG A 128 7.59 18.65 2.19
C ARG A 128 8.68 17.65 1.81
N ILE A 129 8.54 16.37 2.19
CA ILE A 129 9.46 15.30 1.78
C ILE A 129 9.39 15.09 0.27
N GLU A 130 8.19 15.05 -0.33
CA GLU A 130 8.01 14.93 -1.78
C GLU A 130 8.69 16.10 -2.54
N ALA A 131 8.55 17.32 -2.02
CA ALA A 131 9.24 18.49 -2.59
C ALA A 131 10.77 18.36 -2.51
N ALA A 132 11.29 17.82 -1.40
CA ALA A 132 12.74 17.59 -1.21
C ALA A 132 13.26 16.45 -2.10
N LEU A 133 12.45 15.41 -2.37
CA LEU A 133 12.78 14.34 -3.33
C LEU A 133 12.93 14.90 -4.76
N GLY A 134 12.16 15.94 -5.12
CA GLY A 134 12.25 16.62 -6.42
C GLY A 134 11.94 15.68 -7.58
N ASP A 135 12.90 15.40 -8.45
CA ASP A 135 12.79 14.53 -9.61
C ASP A 135 13.25 13.08 -9.34
N PHE A 136 13.45 12.73 -8.07
CA PHE A 136 13.82 11.37 -7.68
C PHE A 136 12.70 10.39 -8.05
N GLU A 137 13.09 9.27 -8.66
CA GLU A 137 12.22 8.16 -9.02
C GLU A 137 12.80 6.84 -8.49
N TYR A 138 11.92 5.96 -8.05
CA TYR A 138 12.30 4.64 -7.59
C TYR A 138 11.31 3.59 -8.12
N GLY A 139 11.69 2.93 -9.21
CA GLY A 139 10.91 1.89 -9.87
C GLY A 139 9.47 2.32 -10.17
N VAL A 140 8.51 1.56 -9.71
CA VAL A 140 7.08 1.80 -9.92
C VAL A 140 6.42 2.58 -8.77
N CYS A 141 7.20 3.08 -7.79
CA CYS A 141 6.67 3.80 -6.64
C CYS A 141 6.38 5.26 -6.96
N GLU A 142 5.27 5.76 -6.45
CA GLU A 142 4.97 7.19 -6.41
C GLU A 142 5.81 7.87 -5.32
N LYS A 143 6.06 9.18 -5.47
CA LYS A 143 6.84 9.94 -4.47
C LYS A 143 6.18 9.95 -3.11
N ILE A 144 4.86 10.00 -3.07
CA ILE A 144 4.08 9.93 -1.83
C ILE A 144 4.39 8.64 -1.05
N TRP A 145 4.46 7.50 -1.73
CA TRP A 145 4.84 6.22 -1.10
C TRP A 145 6.26 6.25 -0.56
N ILE A 146 7.20 6.82 -1.32
CA ILE A 146 8.59 6.97 -0.88
C ILE A 146 8.66 7.87 0.36
N ALA A 147 7.92 8.98 0.37
CA ALA A 147 7.86 9.90 1.49
C ALA A 147 7.27 9.26 2.75
N GLU A 148 6.21 8.47 2.61
CA GLU A 148 5.64 7.68 3.71
C GLU A 148 6.64 6.69 4.28
N LYS A 149 7.34 5.93 3.43
CA LYS A 149 8.35 4.97 3.86
C LYS A 149 9.57 5.65 4.52
N LEU A 150 9.93 6.86 4.12
CA LEU A 150 10.95 7.66 4.80
C LEU A 150 10.48 8.10 6.19
N LEU A 151 9.22 8.53 6.31
CA LEU A 151 8.63 8.92 7.58
C LEU A 151 8.53 7.73 8.56
N GLU A 152 8.21 6.53 8.04
CA GLU A 152 8.21 5.26 8.78
C GLU A 152 9.63 4.74 9.10
N LYS A 153 10.68 5.40 8.60
CA LYS A 153 12.08 4.98 8.73
C LYS A 153 12.35 3.58 8.17
N ASP A 154 11.69 3.25 7.04
CA ASP A 154 11.94 1.99 6.34
C ASP A 154 13.40 1.91 5.92
N LYS A 155 14.12 0.92 6.44
CA LYS A 155 15.57 0.78 6.27
C LYS A 155 16.01 0.66 4.83
N LEU A 156 15.21 -0.02 3.99
CA LEU A 156 15.52 -0.21 2.59
C LEU A 156 15.41 1.13 1.84
N ILE A 157 14.29 1.83 1.99
CA ILE A 157 14.05 3.10 1.30
C ILE A 157 15.00 4.18 1.80
N CYS A 158 15.28 4.25 3.10
CA CYS A 158 16.32 5.11 3.65
C CYS A 158 17.70 4.82 3.02
N GLY A 159 18.05 3.54 2.84
CA GLY A 159 19.28 3.13 2.18
C GLY A 159 19.36 3.58 0.72
N VAL A 160 18.30 3.31 -0.06
CA VAL A 160 18.20 3.71 -1.48
C VAL A 160 18.31 5.24 -1.63
N VAL A 161 17.56 5.99 -0.85
CA VAL A 161 17.59 7.46 -0.87
C VAL A 161 18.98 7.97 -0.48
N ASN A 162 19.64 7.35 0.50
CA ASN A 162 20.99 7.70 0.92
C ASN A 162 22.05 7.44 -0.15
N GLU A 163 21.88 6.42 -0.97
CA GLU A 163 22.83 6.11 -2.05
C GLU A 163 22.59 6.97 -3.30
N MET A 164 21.33 7.22 -3.66
CA MET A 164 20.97 7.78 -4.96
C MET A 164 20.69 9.28 -4.94
N LEU A 165 20.32 9.85 -3.79
CA LEU A 165 19.91 11.26 -3.71
C LEU A 165 21.13 12.18 -3.48
N PRO A 166 21.20 13.37 -4.12
CA PRO A 166 22.22 14.38 -3.83
C PRO A 166 22.24 14.81 -2.36
N PHE A 167 23.42 15.05 -1.80
CA PHE A 167 23.63 15.39 -0.39
C PHE A 167 22.75 16.52 0.13
N ALA A 168 22.57 17.59 -0.67
CA ALA A 168 21.74 18.72 -0.27
C ALA A 168 20.25 18.34 -0.05
N ARG A 169 19.71 17.42 -0.88
CA ARG A 169 18.34 16.94 -0.75
C ARG A 169 18.19 15.99 0.43
N LYS A 170 19.19 15.14 0.69
CA LYS A 170 19.22 14.29 1.89
C LYS A 170 19.13 15.11 3.15
N ASN A 171 19.99 16.12 3.28
CA ASN A 171 19.99 17.02 4.45
C ASN A 171 18.65 17.74 4.62
N ALA A 172 17.97 18.08 3.52
CA ALA A 172 16.65 18.70 3.59
C ALA A 172 15.60 17.69 4.14
N ILE A 173 15.65 16.43 3.72
CA ILE A 173 14.77 15.37 4.23
C ILE A 173 15.07 15.10 5.70
N ASP A 174 16.33 14.92 6.07
CA ASP A 174 16.75 14.69 7.44
C ASP A 174 16.29 15.84 8.37
N ALA A 175 16.43 17.09 7.94
CA ALA A 175 15.95 18.25 8.68
C ALA A 175 14.42 18.27 8.86
N ILE A 176 13.66 17.76 7.89
CA ILE A 176 12.20 17.62 8.02
C ILE A 176 11.89 16.54 9.06
N LEU A 177 12.51 15.37 8.98
CA LEU A 177 12.29 14.26 9.90
C LEU A 177 12.69 14.60 11.33
N ASP A 178 13.86 15.23 11.52
CA ASP A 178 14.35 15.67 12.84
C ASP A 178 13.45 16.74 13.50
N SER A 179 12.86 17.64 12.68
CA SER A 179 11.95 18.67 13.19
C SER A 179 10.68 18.10 13.80
N GLU A 180 10.27 16.91 13.38
CA GLU A 180 9.09 16.23 13.90
C GLU A 180 9.41 15.38 15.16
N GLU A 181 10.58 14.73 15.22
CA GLU A 181 11.02 14.02 16.42
C GLU A 181 11.19 14.95 17.63
N GLY A 182 11.67 16.17 17.40
CA GLY A 182 11.80 17.18 18.45
C GLY A 182 10.47 17.68 19.03
N ARG A 183 9.36 17.50 18.28
CA ARG A 183 8.01 17.89 18.73
C ARG A 183 7.30 16.80 19.53
N ASP A 184 7.51 15.51 19.19
CA ASP A 184 6.94 14.38 19.95
C ASP A 184 7.65 14.14 21.30
N GLY A 185 8.90 14.59 21.46
CA GLY A 185 9.66 14.51 22.71
C GLY A 185 9.23 15.49 23.81
N GLY A 186 8.23 16.32 23.57
CA GLY A 186 7.75 17.36 24.49
C GLY A 186 6.52 16.99 25.33
N ILE A 187 6.04 15.74 25.27
CA ILE A 187 4.91 15.25 26.08
C ILE A 187 5.39 14.04 26.90
N LEU A 188 6.05 14.33 28.00
CA LEU A 188 6.18 13.49 29.21
C LEU A 188 5.75 14.29 30.40
#